data_a67d02cdf1bc2946417b95f4f65c1005
#
_entry.id   a67d02cdf1bc2946417b95f4f65c1005
#
_cell.length_a   1.000
_cell.length_b   1.000
_cell.length_c   1.000
_cell.angle_alpha   90.00
_cell.angle_beta   90.00
_cell.angle_gamma   90.00
#
_symmetry.space_group_name_H-M   'P 1'
#
loop_
_entity.id
_entity.type
_entity.pdbx_description
1 polymer ?
#
loop_
_entity_poly.entity_id
_entity_poly.type
_entity_poly.pdbx_seq_one_letter_code
_entity_poly.pdbx_strand_id
1 'polypeptide(L)'
;MAIEVVSIGSGSSGNSYIIMAGGSVILLDAGLTAKRIMGALEHLDIEPEEVDAVLVTHEHTDHVKSVRAISRKCCNAVFYASRGTVAGTENFKYVPEERLRIIRAGDSMLLKPLRQVPDDRKDIIISTFPLSHDAREPIGFTVKYGSDKLAVVTDTGTVTEEIFEAVSDANKLVFESNHDEHLLMFGEYPYPLKMRIKSDHGHLSNEYAGAVLARLLSAHYERIHPETGIYADTARGEYIDLEEDLETDTAGSEERTDDNALSIMLAHLSEHNNLPLYASQTVESALKESGFRRGVHYKLCIASKETLTIMK
;
A
#
# COMPACT_ATOMS: atom_id res chain seq x y z
N MET A 1 17.74 -10.07 2.00
CA MET A 1 17.24 -8.88 1.28
C MET A 1 15.81 -8.65 1.77
N ALA A 2 15.44 -7.39 2.01
CA ALA A 2 14.10 -7.00 2.42
C ALA A 2 13.21 -6.75 1.19
N ILE A 3 11.92 -6.57 1.39
CA ILE A 3 11.03 -6.03 0.36
C ILE A 3 11.30 -4.51 0.25
N GLU A 4 11.57 -4.04 -0.96
CA GLU A 4 11.71 -2.62 -1.26
C GLU A 4 10.49 -2.15 -2.07
N VAL A 5 9.98 -0.96 -1.73
CA VAL A 5 8.79 -0.38 -2.37
C VAL A 5 9.11 1.03 -2.87
N VAL A 6 8.86 1.26 -4.14
CA VAL A 6 9.01 2.56 -4.78
C VAL A 6 7.68 2.98 -5.40
N SER A 7 7.08 4.04 -4.88
CA SER A 7 5.97 4.70 -5.57
C SER A 7 6.52 5.50 -6.74
N ILE A 8 6.06 5.20 -7.95
CA ILE A 8 6.36 6.00 -9.16
C ILE A 8 5.49 7.25 -9.16
N GLY A 9 4.31 7.12 -8.59
CA GLY A 9 3.36 8.18 -8.37
C GLY A 9 2.04 7.62 -7.86
N SER A 10 1.35 8.41 -7.03
CA SER A 10 0.09 8.00 -6.42
C SER A 10 -0.86 9.17 -6.28
N GLY A 11 -2.12 8.96 -6.63
CA GLY A 11 -3.21 9.92 -6.57
C GLY A 11 -4.22 9.72 -7.71
N SER A 12 -5.27 10.53 -7.72
CA SER A 12 -6.40 10.43 -8.67
C SER A 12 -6.03 10.54 -10.16
N SER A 13 -4.80 10.93 -10.51
CA SER A 13 -4.33 11.05 -11.91
C SER A 13 -3.55 9.83 -12.39
N GLY A 14 -3.15 8.95 -11.48
CA GLY A 14 -2.47 7.70 -11.81
C GLY A 14 -1.65 7.13 -10.66
N ASN A 15 -1.73 5.82 -10.56
CA ASN A 15 -1.06 5.02 -9.52
C ASN A 15 -0.15 3.99 -10.17
N SER A 16 1.06 3.85 -9.66
CA SER A 16 1.96 2.76 -10.04
C SER A 16 3.10 2.64 -9.02
N TYR A 17 3.43 1.41 -8.66
CA TYR A 17 4.48 1.09 -7.69
C TYR A 17 5.40 0.02 -8.24
N ILE A 18 6.69 0.09 -7.91
CA ILE A 18 7.66 -0.97 -8.12
C ILE A 18 7.94 -1.64 -6.78
N ILE A 19 7.79 -2.95 -6.72
CA ILE A 19 8.07 -3.77 -5.55
C ILE A 19 9.21 -4.72 -5.93
N MET A 20 10.31 -4.66 -5.18
CA MET A 20 11.47 -5.52 -5.38
C MET A 20 11.59 -6.46 -4.20
N ALA A 21 11.64 -7.75 -4.47
CA ALA A 21 11.75 -8.80 -3.46
C ALA A 21 12.53 -10.00 -3.98
N GLY A 22 13.58 -10.43 -3.29
CA GLY A 22 14.31 -11.66 -3.62
C GLY A 22 14.83 -11.73 -5.05
N GLY A 23 15.18 -10.62 -5.67
CA GLY A 23 15.63 -10.53 -7.06
C GLY A 23 14.49 -10.47 -8.10
N SER A 24 13.24 -10.50 -7.68
CA SER A 24 12.08 -10.27 -8.55
C SER A 24 11.65 -8.82 -8.54
N VAL A 25 11.09 -8.38 -9.67
CA VAL A 25 10.52 -7.04 -9.88
C VAL A 25 9.03 -7.19 -10.19
N ILE A 26 8.22 -6.56 -9.38
CA ILE A 26 6.76 -6.53 -9.50
C ILE A 26 6.32 -5.10 -9.76
N LEU A 27 5.52 -4.87 -10.78
CA LEU A 27 4.83 -3.61 -11.00
C LEU A 27 3.40 -3.76 -10.45
N LEU A 28 3.00 -2.89 -9.53
CA LEU A 28 1.62 -2.82 -9.05
C LEU A 28 0.96 -1.59 -9.66
N ASP A 29 -0.10 -1.84 -10.40
CA ASP A 29 -0.84 -0.92 -11.25
C ASP A 29 0.00 -0.24 -12.36
N ALA A 30 -0.65 0.15 -13.42
CA ALA A 30 -0.07 0.81 -14.58
C ALA A 30 -0.91 2.04 -15.00
N GLY A 31 -1.28 2.85 -13.99
CA GLY A 31 -2.14 4.01 -14.16
C GLY A 31 -1.43 5.27 -14.63
N LEU A 32 -0.12 5.33 -14.49
CA LEU A 32 0.72 6.41 -14.99
C LEU A 32 1.02 6.24 -16.48
N THR A 33 1.57 7.27 -17.12
CA THR A 33 2.02 7.13 -18.53
C THR A 33 3.15 6.10 -18.65
N ALA A 34 3.15 5.32 -19.73
CA ALA A 34 4.20 4.33 -19.97
C ALA A 34 5.61 4.97 -19.97
N LYS A 35 5.74 6.23 -20.45
CA LYS A 35 7.01 6.96 -20.41
C LYS A 35 7.49 7.14 -18.97
N ARG A 36 6.59 7.47 -18.04
CA ARG A 36 6.93 7.69 -16.64
C ARG A 36 7.31 6.38 -15.94
N ILE A 37 6.55 5.30 -16.21
CA ILE A 37 6.86 3.98 -15.66
C ILE A 37 8.22 3.50 -16.17
N MET A 38 8.50 3.60 -17.48
CA MET A 38 9.80 3.21 -18.04
C MET A 38 10.94 4.06 -17.50
N GLY A 39 10.75 5.38 -17.35
CA GLY A 39 11.77 6.25 -16.76
C GLY A 39 12.05 5.93 -15.29
N ALA A 40 11.06 5.42 -14.55
CA ALA A 40 11.28 4.95 -13.18
C ALA A 40 12.08 3.64 -13.12
N LEU A 41 11.79 2.70 -14.02
CA LEU A 41 12.59 1.47 -14.16
C LEU A 41 14.04 1.80 -14.53
N GLU A 42 14.25 2.65 -15.54
CA GLU A 42 15.59 3.12 -15.96
C GLU A 42 16.34 3.80 -14.79
N HIS A 43 15.67 4.63 -14.00
CA HIS A 43 16.27 5.29 -12.83
C HIS A 43 16.74 4.30 -11.75
N LEU A 44 16.12 3.13 -11.69
CA LEU A 44 16.44 2.05 -10.76
C LEU A 44 17.37 0.99 -11.38
N ASP A 45 17.92 1.25 -12.58
CA ASP A 45 18.75 0.31 -13.35
C ASP A 45 18.03 -1.03 -13.61
N ILE A 46 16.69 -0.98 -13.87
CA ILE A 46 15.85 -2.15 -14.16
C ILE A 46 15.46 -2.13 -15.63
N GLU A 47 15.84 -3.17 -16.37
CA GLU A 47 15.35 -3.34 -17.73
C GLU A 47 13.88 -3.76 -17.76
N PRO A 48 13.05 -3.29 -18.71
CA PRO A 48 11.63 -3.66 -18.76
C PRO A 48 11.37 -5.16 -18.83
N GLU A 49 12.28 -5.94 -19.44
CA GLU A 49 12.22 -7.39 -19.54
C GLU A 49 12.46 -8.11 -18.21
N GLU A 50 12.98 -7.37 -17.22
CA GLU A 50 13.22 -7.87 -15.87
C GLU A 50 11.98 -7.82 -14.96
N VAL A 51 10.90 -7.16 -15.41
CA VAL A 51 9.63 -7.17 -14.69
C VAL A 51 9.00 -8.55 -14.77
N ASP A 52 8.89 -9.23 -13.62
CA ASP A 52 8.33 -10.60 -13.51
C ASP A 52 6.80 -10.59 -13.53
N ALA A 53 6.19 -9.62 -12.86
CA ALA A 53 4.74 -9.54 -12.72
C ALA A 53 4.20 -8.12 -12.80
N VAL A 54 2.99 -8.01 -13.31
CA VAL A 54 2.16 -6.79 -13.23
C VAL A 54 0.87 -7.17 -12.50
N LEU A 55 0.68 -6.62 -11.31
CA LEU A 55 -0.52 -6.80 -10.50
C LEU A 55 -1.44 -5.61 -10.75
N VAL A 56 -2.73 -5.86 -10.97
CA VAL A 56 -3.70 -4.79 -11.23
C VAL A 56 -4.85 -4.91 -10.25
N THR A 57 -5.06 -3.83 -9.49
CA THR A 57 -6.06 -3.77 -8.41
C THR A 57 -7.48 -3.73 -8.93
N HIS A 58 -7.77 -2.83 -9.88
CA HIS A 58 -9.10 -2.67 -10.48
C HIS A 58 -9.03 -1.92 -11.83
N GLU A 59 -10.16 -1.76 -12.52
CA GLU A 59 -10.23 -1.28 -13.91
C GLU A 59 -10.25 0.24 -14.10
N HIS A 60 -10.23 1.06 -13.05
CA HIS A 60 -10.25 2.51 -13.21
C HIS A 60 -9.03 3.00 -13.99
N THR A 61 -9.23 4.08 -14.75
CA THR A 61 -8.21 4.57 -15.71
C THR A 61 -6.88 4.91 -15.05
N ASP A 62 -6.91 5.43 -13.84
CA ASP A 62 -5.73 5.77 -13.04
C ASP A 62 -4.98 4.56 -12.48
N HIS A 63 -5.44 3.33 -12.77
CA HIS A 63 -4.76 2.06 -12.47
C HIS A 63 -4.40 1.26 -13.73
N VAL A 64 -5.09 1.44 -14.85
CA VAL A 64 -4.92 0.58 -16.04
C VAL A 64 -4.50 1.30 -17.32
N LYS A 65 -4.38 2.63 -17.30
CA LYS A 65 -4.13 3.48 -18.46
C LYS A 65 -3.01 2.99 -19.39
N SER A 66 -1.96 2.44 -18.83
CA SER A 66 -0.78 2.00 -19.57
C SER A 66 -0.63 0.48 -19.70
N VAL A 67 -1.56 -0.34 -19.20
CA VAL A 67 -1.49 -1.83 -19.26
C VAL A 67 -1.13 -2.30 -20.66
N ARG A 68 -1.78 -1.76 -21.70
CA ARG A 68 -1.46 -2.07 -23.11
C ARG A 68 0.00 -1.81 -23.47
N ALA A 69 0.54 -0.66 -23.07
CA ALA A 69 1.91 -0.28 -23.42
C ALA A 69 2.93 -1.09 -22.61
N ILE A 70 2.64 -1.32 -21.32
CA ILE A 70 3.46 -2.12 -20.41
C ILE A 70 3.52 -3.57 -20.88
N SER A 71 2.41 -4.17 -21.35
CA SER A 71 2.43 -5.54 -21.86
C SER A 71 3.35 -5.75 -23.08
N ARG A 72 3.64 -4.69 -23.82
CA ARG A 72 4.56 -4.73 -24.97
C ARG A 72 6.01 -4.51 -24.55
N LYS A 73 6.24 -3.64 -23.55
CA LYS A 73 7.59 -3.26 -23.10
C LYS A 73 8.13 -4.28 -22.09
N CYS A 74 7.34 -4.66 -21.12
CA CYS A 74 7.65 -5.72 -20.15
C CYS A 74 7.19 -7.07 -20.75
N CYS A 75 7.86 -7.51 -21.82
CA CYS A 75 7.41 -8.63 -22.64
C CYS A 75 7.44 -9.98 -21.93
N ASN A 76 8.16 -10.10 -20.84
CA ASN A 76 8.25 -11.31 -20.01
C ASN A 76 7.22 -11.32 -18.85
N ALA A 77 6.70 -10.15 -18.47
CA ALA A 77 5.83 -10.01 -17.29
C ALA A 77 4.53 -10.79 -17.44
N VAL A 78 4.14 -11.48 -16.35
CA VAL A 78 2.81 -12.09 -16.20
C VAL A 78 1.87 -11.08 -15.54
N PHE A 79 0.69 -10.90 -16.11
CA PHE A 79 -0.33 -9.98 -15.62
C PHE A 79 -1.34 -10.71 -14.75
N TYR A 80 -1.62 -10.17 -13.58
CA TYR A 80 -2.58 -10.70 -12.62
C TYR A 80 -3.67 -9.66 -12.38
N ALA A 81 -4.92 -10.04 -12.59
CA ALA A 81 -6.08 -9.17 -12.37
C ALA A 81 -7.32 -10.01 -12.09
N SER A 82 -8.33 -9.41 -11.45
CA SER A 82 -9.63 -10.05 -11.29
C SER A 82 -10.36 -10.17 -12.64
N ARG A 83 -11.35 -11.07 -12.70
CA ARG A 83 -12.19 -11.18 -13.88
C ARG A 83 -12.96 -9.88 -14.15
N GLY A 84 -13.45 -9.23 -13.10
CA GLY A 84 -14.15 -7.96 -13.17
C GLY A 84 -13.26 -6.85 -13.73
N THR A 85 -12.03 -6.76 -13.25
CA THR A 85 -11.01 -5.81 -13.74
C THR A 85 -10.73 -6.02 -15.23
N VAL A 86 -10.48 -7.25 -15.66
CA VAL A 86 -10.22 -7.56 -17.08
C VAL A 86 -11.42 -7.22 -17.97
N ALA A 87 -12.63 -7.54 -17.53
CA ALA A 87 -13.87 -7.25 -18.27
C ALA A 87 -14.25 -5.75 -18.24
N GLY A 88 -13.72 -4.99 -17.30
CA GLY A 88 -14.02 -3.56 -17.09
C GLY A 88 -13.27 -2.61 -18.02
N THR A 89 -12.21 -3.06 -18.69
CA THR A 89 -11.39 -2.22 -19.55
C THR A 89 -10.91 -2.91 -20.82
N GLU A 90 -10.80 -2.16 -21.91
CA GLU A 90 -10.26 -2.63 -23.19
C GLU A 90 -8.73 -2.85 -23.18
N ASN A 91 -8.04 -2.35 -22.16
CA ASN A 91 -6.57 -2.38 -22.13
C ASN A 91 -6.02 -3.82 -22.05
N PHE A 92 -6.74 -4.74 -21.41
CA PHE A 92 -6.34 -6.14 -21.29
C PHE A 92 -6.45 -6.95 -22.58
N LYS A 93 -7.21 -6.48 -23.59
CA LYS A 93 -7.26 -7.11 -24.94
C LYS A 93 -5.90 -7.20 -25.62
N TYR A 94 -4.93 -6.42 -25.16
CA TYR A 94 -3.57 -6.39 -25.69
C TYR A 94 -2.56 -7.18 -24.88
N VAL A 95 -2.98 -7.76 -23.77
CA VAL A 95 -2.16 -8.68 -22.98
C VAL A 95 -2.32 -10.07 -23.57
N PRO A 96 -1.23 -10.76 -24.01
CA PRO A 96 -1.30 -12.12 -24.50
C PRO A 96 -1.95 -13.06 -23.46
N GLU A 97 -2.80 -13.97 -23.93
CA GLU A 97 -3.57 -14.87 -23.06
C GLU A 97 -2.65 -15.75 -22.19
N GLU A 98 -1.54 -16.21 -22.74
CA GLU A 98 -0.53 -17.00 -22.04
C GLU A 98 0.16 -16.24 -20.89
N ARG A 99 0.10 -14.90 -20.90
CA ARG A 99 0.64 -14.02 -19.84
C ARG A 99 -0.42 -13.44 -18.92
N LEU A 100 -1.70 -13.71 -19.13
CA LEU A 100 -2.78 -13.25 -18.28
C LEU A 100 -3.20 -14.33 -17.30
N ARG A 101 -3.28 -13.98 -16.02
CA ARG A 101 -3.78 -14.84 -14.95
C ARG A 101 -4.96 -14.16 -14.27
N ILE A 102 -6.10 -14.82 -14.33
CA ILE A 102 -7.30 -14.36 -13.61
C ILE A 102 -7.20 -14.87 -12.17
N ILE A 103 -7.29 -13.93 -11.24
CA ILE A 103 -7.22 -14.16 -9.80
C ILE A 103 -8.48 -13.62 -9.11
N ARG A 104 -8.70 -14.01 -7.87
CA ARG A 104 -9.84 -13.57 -7.03
C ARG A 104 -9.36 -13.15 -5.66
N ALA A 105 -10.16 -12.40 -4.96
CA ALA A 105 -9.92 -12.14 -3.54
C ALA A 105 -9.82 -13.48 -2.78
N GLY A 106 -8.86 -13.56 -1.86
CA GLY A 106 -8.53 -14.78 -1.11
C GLY A 106 -7.54 -15.72 -1.80
N ASP A 107 -7.18 -15.48 -3.07
CA ASP A 107 -6.17 -16.30 -3.74
C ASP A 107 -4.76 -16.00 -3.19
N SER A 108 -3.93 -17.05 -3.18
CA SER A 108 -2.51 -16.97 -2.82
C SER A 108 -1.67 -17.72 -3.85
N MET A 109 -0.58 -17.10 -4.31
CA MET A 109 0.25 -17.66 -5.37
C MET A 109 1.74 -17.47 -5.11
N LEU A 110 2.55 -18.38 -5.62
CA LEU A 110 4.00 -18.27 -5.65
C LEU A 110 4.44 -17.53 -6.91
N LEU A 111 5.16 -16.41 -6.74
CA LEU A 111 5.82 -15.76 -7.86
C LEU A 111 7.14 -16.48 -8.17
N LYS A 112 7.22 -17.01 -9.37
CA LYS A 112 8.47 -17.59 -9.89
C LYS A 112 9.22 -16.50 -10.64
N PRO A 113 10.46 -16.18 -10.24
CA PRO A 113 11.26 -15.20 -10.96
C PRO A 113 11.60 -15.70 -12.35
N LEU A 114 11.71 -14.78 -13.28
CA LEU A 114 12.13 -15.07 -14.65
C LEU A 114 13.62 -15.33 -14.75
N ARG A 115 14.40 -14.86 -13.78
CA ARG A 115 15.85 -14.99 -13.74
C ARG A 115 16.28 -16.18 -12.90
N GLN A 116 17.48 -16.67 -13.19
CA GLN A 116 18.14 -17.59 -12.25
C GLN A 116 18.46 -16.83 -10.97
N VAL A 117 17.93 -17.31 -9.86
CA VAL A 117 18.18 -16.80 -8.51
C VAL A 117 18.88 -17.90 -7.71
N PRO A 118 19.62 -17.54 -6.65
CA PRO A 118 20.27 -18.52 -5.79
C PRO A 118 19.27 -19.57 -5.27
N ASP A 119 19.70 -20.83 -5.17
CA ASP A 119 18.84 -21.94 -4.71
C ASP A 119 18.34 -21.78 -3.26
N ASP A 120 19.02 -20.96 -2.44
CA ASP A 120 18.64 -20.66 -1.06
C ASP A 120 17.63 -19.51 -0.93
N ARG A 121 17.14 -18.99 -2.05
CA ARG A 121 16.14 -17.92 -2.07
C ARG A 121 14.83 -18.37 -1.43
N LYS A 122 14.26 -17.50 -0.57
CA LYS A 122 12.91 -17.68 -0.04
C LYS A 122 11.86 -17.48 -1.13
N ASP A 123 10.72 -18.12 -0.96
CA ASP A 123 9.57 -17.93 -1.84
C ASP A 123 8.99 -16.53 -1.71
N ILE A 124 8.53 -15.98 -2.83
CA ILE A 124 7.69 -14.77 -2.86
C ILE A 124 6.25 -15.22 -2.97
N ILE A 125 5.47 -14.91 -1.95
CA ILE A 125 4.04 -15.22 -1.91
C ILE A 125 3.26 -13.93 -2.13
N ILE A 126 2.41 -13.93 -3.15
CA ILE A 126 1.45 -12.86 -3.42
C ILE A 126 0.07 -13.37 -2.99
N SER A 127 -0.61 -12.64 -2.12
CA SER A 127 -1.98 -12.95 -1.72
C SER A 127 -2.89 -11.76 -2.00
N THR A 128 -4.16 -12.03 -2.18
CA THR A 128 -5.17 -11.03 -2.54
C THR A 128 -6.27 -10.98 -1.48
N PHE A 129 -6.89 -9.82 -1.34
CA PHE A 129 -8.04 -9.60 -0.48
C PHE A 129 -9.02 -8.63 -1.16
N PRO A 130 -10.33 -8.65 -0.82
CA PRO A 130 -11.28 -7.74 -1.43
C PRO A 130 -11.05 -6.30 -0.96
N LEU A 131 -11.33 -5.32 -1.84
CA LEU A 131 -11.41 -3.91 -1.48
C LEU A 131 -12.88 -3.45 -1.56
N SER A 132 -13.24 -2.47 -0.74
CA SER A 132 -14.57 -1.86 -0.77
C SER A 132 -14.54 -0.61 -1.64
N HIS A 133 -14.71 -0.78 -2.95
CA HIS A 133 -14.62 0.30 -3.94
C HIS A 133 -15.68 0.17 -5.03
N ASP A 134 -15.99 1.27 -5.71
CA ASP A 134 -16.99 1.33 -6.79
C ASP A 134 -16.43 0.83 -8.14
N ALA A 135 -15.71 -0.28 -8.10
CA ALA A 135 -15.19 -1.02 -9.23
C ALA A 135 -15.86 -2.40 -9.34
N ARG A 136 -15.64 -3.12 -10.44
CA ARG A 136 -16.36 -4.38 -10.70
C ARG A 136 -15.96 -5.52 -9.77
N GLU A 137 -14.68 -5.66 -9.49
CA GLU A 137 -14.11 -6.70 -8.63
C GLU A 137 -12.73 -6.23 -8.12
N PRO A 138 -12.72 -5.17 -7.27
CA PRO A 138 -11.48 -4.58 -6.80
C PRO A 138 -10.79 -5.50 -5.77
N ILE A 139 -9.47 -5.63 -5.90
CA ILE A 139 -8.65 -6.48 -5.03
C ILE A 139 -7.41 -5.72 -4.56
N GLY A 140 -7.09 -5.88 -3.28
CA GLY A 140 -5.81 -5.49 -2.70
C GLY A 140 -4.80 -6.62 -2.75
N PHE A 141 -3.53 -6.31 -2.53
CA PHE A 141 -2.43 -7.27 -2.61
C PHE A 141 -1.57 -7.24 -1.36
N THR A 142 -1.14 -8.41 -0.93
CA THR A 142 0.03 -8.55 -0.07
C THR A 142 1.15 -9.25 -0.80
N VAL A 143 2.39 -8.87 -0.49
CA VAL A 143 3.61 -9.53 -0.99
C VAL A 143 4.44 -9.94 0.20
N LYS A 144 4.72 -11.23 0.35
CA LYS A 144 5.53 -11.77 1.44
C LYS A 144 6.82 -12.35 0.90
N TYR A 145 7.94 -11.97 1.51
CA TYR A 145 9.27 -12.50 1.24
C TYR A 145 10.05 -12.66 2.55
N GLY A 146 10.27 -13.88 2.96
CA GLY A 146 10.90 -14.18 4.25
C GLY A 146 10.06 -13.71 5.44
N SER A 147 10.63 -12.83 6.26
CA SER A 147 9.91 -12.19 7.38
C SER A 147 9.14 -10.93 6.96
N ASP A 148 9.48 -10.35 5.82
CA ASP A 148 8.82 -9.14 5.35
C ASP A 148 7.47 -9.46 4.68
N LYS A 149 6.47 -8.67 5.01
CA LYS A 149 5.17 -8.65 4.35
C LYS A 149 4.75 -7.21 4.07
N LEU A 150 4.62 -6.90 2.80
CA LEU A 150 4.01 -5.66 2.32
C LEU A 150 2.51 -5.89 2.15
N ALA A 151 1.69 -4.92 2.55
CA ALA A 151 0.30 -4.83 2.14
C ALA A 151 0.03 -3.50 1.44
N VAL A 152 -0.79 -3.54 0.39
CA VAL A 152 -1.22 -2.34 -0.36
C VAL A 152 -2.74 -2.25 -0.28
N VAL A 153 -3.21 -1.20 0.39
CA VAL A 153 -4.61 -0.88 0.64
C VAL A 153 -4.87 0.51 0.11
N THR A 154 -5.27 0.60 -1.14
CA THR A 154 -5.67 1.85 -1.82
C THR A 154 -7.00 1.64 -2.50
N ASP A 155 -7.75 2.70 -2.68
CA ASP A 155 -9.07 2.65 -3.31
C ASP A 155 -10.04 1.76 -2.51
N THR A 156 -10.29 2.17 -1.29
CA THR A 156 -11.30 1.55 -0.43
C THR A 156 -12.02 2.61 0.41
N GLY A 157 -13.33 2.53 0.48
CA GLY A 157 -14.12 3.47 1.29
C GLY A 157 -14.21 3.05 2.75
N THR A 158 -13.91 1.79 3.05
CA THR A 158 -13.87 1.25 4.40
C THR A 158 -12.88 0.09 4.51
N VAL A 159 -12.34 -0.12 5.70
CA VAL A 159 -11.50 -1.28 6.02
C VAL A 159 -12.37 -2.29 6.78
N THR A 160 -12.83 -3.31 6.06
CA THR A 160 -13.60 -4.41 6.64
C THR A 160 -12.70 -5.28 7.51
N GLU A 161 -13.31 -6.14 8.36
CA GLU A 161 -12.54 -7.07 9.17
C GLU A 161 -11.69 -8.03 8.30
N GLU A 162 -12.22 -8.44 7.13
CA GLU A 162 -11.48 -9.25 6.15
C GLU A 162 -10.23 -8.53 5.61
N ILE A 163 -10.33 -7.24 5.30
CA ILE A 163 -9.17 -6.42 4.92
C ILE A 163 -8.20 -6.32 6.09
N PHE A 164 -8.71 -6.01 7.30
CA PHE A 164 -7.89 -5.88 8.49
C PHE A 164 -7.10 -7.16 8.79
N GLU A 165 -7.74 -8.32 8.79
CA GLU A 165 -7.10 -9.62 9.00
C GLU A 165 -6.03 -9.91 7.94
N ALA A 166 -6.31 -9.61 6.66
CA ALA A 166 -5.37 -9.83 5.56
C ALA A 166 -4.07 -9.02 5.69
N VAL A 167 -4.11 -7.85 6.35
CA VAL A 167 -2.98 -6.91 6.41
C VAL A 167 -2.36 -6.75 7.81
N SER A 168 -3.00 -7.24 8.87
CA SER A 168 -2.59 -7.05 10.27
C SER A 168 -1.19 -7.58 10.62
N ASP A 169 -0.71 -8.59 9.90
CA ASP A 169 0.63 -9.16 10.06
C ASP A 169 1.69 -8.54 9.14
N ALA A 170 1.33 -7.51 8.37
CA ALA A 170 2.29 -6.77 7.54
C ALA A 170 3.23 -5.92 8.39
N ASN A 171 4.46 -5.76 7.92
CA ASN A 171 5.45 -4.83 8.50
C ASN A 171 5.76 -3.65 7.55
N LYS A 172 5.14 -3.65 6.37
CA LYS A 172 5.17 -2.55 5.39
C LYS A 172 3.75 -2.31 4.86
N LEU A 173 3.29 -1.06 4.89
CA LEU A 173 1.95 -0.68 4.44
C LEU A 173 2.03 0.46 3.44
N VAL A 174 1.48 0.26 2.24
CA VAL A 174 1.01 1.36 1.38
C VAL A 174 -0.48 1.51 1.68
N PHE A 175 -0.86 2.63 2.27
CA PHE A 175 -2.18 2.79 2.85
C PHE A 175 -2.83 4.09 2.39
N GLU A 176 -4.11 4.00 1.98
CA GLU A 176 -4.86 5.16 1.52
C GLU A 176 -5.06 6.20 2.62
N SER A 177 -4.84 7.47 2.25
CA SER A 177 -5.22 8.66 3.01
C SER A 177 -5.69 9.70 1.99
N ASN A 178 -6.93 9.49 1.46
CA ASN A 178 -7.35 10.17 0.25
C ASN A 178 -7.71 11.63 0.49
N HIS A 179 -8.53 11.94 1.49
CA HIS A 179 -9.07 13.28 1.68
C HIS A 179 -9.10 13.72 3.13
N ASP A 180 -8.93 15.01 3.32
CA ASP A 180 -9.30 15.72 4.53
C ASP A 180 -10.82 15.95 4.51
N GLU A 181 -11.53 15.59 5.58
CA GLU A 181 -13.00 15.69 5.63
C GLU A 181 -13.49 17.13 5.46
N HIS A 182 -12.78 18.10 6.02
CA HIS A 182 -13.16 19.49 5.94
C HIS A 182 -12.95 20.03 4.51
N LEU A 183 -11.77 19.77 3.91
CA LEU A 183 -11.49 20.19 2.53
C LEU A 183 -12.49 19.57 1.56
N LEU A 184 -12.84 18.31 1.73
CA LEU A 184 -13.84 17.64 0.89
C LEU A 184 -15.21 18.30 1.04
N MET A 185 -15.69 18.51 2.28
CA MET A 185 -17.05 19.02 2.51
C MET A 185 -17.22 20.47 2.10
N PHE A 186 -16.20 21.30 2.27
CA PHE A 186 -16.25 22.75 1.93
C PHE A 186 -15.60 23.07 0.58
N GLY A 187 -14.95 22.09 -0.08
CA GLY A 187 -14.34 22.26 -1.39
C GLY A 187 -15.35 22.41 -2.53
N GLU A 188 -14.82 22.53 -3.75
CA GLU A 188 -15.61 22.89 -4.95
C GLU A 188 -16.41 21.71 -5.55
N TYR A 189 -16.17 20.48 -5.12
CA TYR A 189 -16.85 19.31 -5.70
C TYR A 189 -18.36 19.35 -5.51
N PRO A 190 -19.15 18.94 -6.52
CA PRO A 190 -20.59 18.80 -6.37
C PRO A 190 -20.96 17.85 -5.22
N TYR A 191 -22.03 18.16 -4.50
CA TYR A 191 -22.45 17.36 -3.33
C TYR A 191 -22.58 15.84 -3.60
N PRO A 192 -23.17 15.39 -4.74
CA PRO A 192 -23.22 13.96 -5.04
C PRO A 192 -21.82 13.30 -5.12
N LEU A 193 -20.83 14.00 -5.67
CA LEU A 193 -19.45 13.49 -5.74
C LEU A 193 -18.82 13.42 -4.35
N LYS A 194 -19.03 14.41 -3.49
CA LYS A 194 -18.58 14.38 -2.09
C LYS A 194 -19.13 13.16 -1.35
N MET A 195 -20.44 12.90 -1.52
CA MET A 195 -21.09 11.74 -0.89
C MET A 195 -20.57 10.40 -1.43
N ARG A 196 -20.29 10.31 -2.74
CA ARG A 196 -19.64 9.14 -3.33
C ARG A 196 -18.26 8.90 -2.72
N ILE A 197 -17.43 9.95 -2.63
CA ILE A 197 -16.08 9.85 -2.04
C ILE A 197 -16.13 9.38 -0.58
N LYS A 198 -17.07 9.88 0.21
CA LYS A 198 -17.26 9.52 1.63
C LYS A 198 -17.98 8.18 1.86
N SER A 199 -18.48 7.54 0.82
CA SER A 199 -19.24 6.28 0.98
C SER A 199 -18.30 5.11 1.31
N ASP A 200 -18.87 4.01 1.81
CA ASP A 200 -18.14 2.75 2.09
C ASP A 200 -17.48 2.15 0.83
N HIS A 201 -17.87 2.62 -0.35
CA HIS A 201 -17.25 2.25 -1.65
C HIS A 201 -16.49 3.41 -2.29
N GLY A 202 -16.22 4.47 -1.55
CA GLY A 202 -15.43 5.61 -1.99
C GLY A 202 -13.96 5.49 -1.60
N HIS A 203 -13.51 6.39 -0.72
CA HIS A 203 -12.11 6.50 -0.30
C HIS A 203 -11.99 6.83 1.19
N LEU A 204 -10.89 6.43 1.82
CA LEU A 204 -10.62 6.72 3.22
C LEU A 204 -10.31 8.22 3.44
N SER A 205 -10.91 8.80 4.48
CA SER A 205 -10.46 10.10 4.99
C SER A 205 -9.13 9.94 5.76
N ASN A 206 -8.43 11.05 5.97
CA ASN A 206 -7.20 11.07 6.79
C ASN A 206 -7.47 10.60 8.23
N GLU A 207 -8.61 11.00 8.78
CA GLU A 207 -9.06 10.66 10.13
C GLU A 207 -9.32 9.15 10.26
N TYR A 208 -10.05 8.58 9.31
CA TYR A 208 -10.34 7.15 9.31
C TYR A 208 -9.08 6.32 9.06
N ALA A 209 -8.22 6.77 8.14
CA ALA A 209 -6.91 6.14 7.90
C ALA A 209 -6.05 6.12 9.17
N GLY A 210 -6.00 7.25 9.92
CA GLY A 210 -5.30 7.34 11.19
C GLY A 210 -5.81 6.36 12.24
N ALA A 211 -7.14 6.25 12.40
CA ALA A 211 -7.77 5.32 13.34
C ALA A 211 -7.47 3.85 12.99
N VAL A 212 -7.54 3.48 11.70
CA VAL A 212 -7.21 2.11 11.27
C VAL A 212 -5.73 1.81 11.44
N LEU A 213 -4.85 2.75 11.10
CA LEU A 213 -3.41 2.59 11.27
C LEU A 213 -3.02 2.44 12.74
N ALA A 214 -3.70 3.12 13.66
CA ALA A 214 -3.51 2.91 15.10
C ALA A 214 -3.86 1.47 15.51
N ARG A 215 -4.99 0.93 15.03
CA ARG A 215 -5.38 -0.49 15.25
C ARG A 215 -4.33 -1.46 14.68
N LEU A 216 -3.83 -1.20 13.47
CA LEU A 216 -2.82 -2.04 12.83
C LEU A 216 -1.48 -1.98 13.57
N LEU A 217 -1.08 -0.81 14.08
CA LEU A 217 0.11 -0.65 14.92
C LEU A 217 -0.02 -1.41 16.23
N SER A 218 -1.19 -1.37 16.89
CA SER A 218 -1.44 -2.17 18.10
C SER A 218 -1.24 -3.67 17.82
N ALA A 219 -1.87 -4.19 16.76
CA ALA A 219 -1.73 -5.59 16.37
C ALA A 219 -0.28 -5.95 15.98
N HIS A 220 0.43 -5.04 15.30
CA HIS A 220 1.84 -5.22 14.97
C HIS A 220 2.71 -5.28 16.23
N TYR A 221 2.52 -4.36 17.17
CA TYR A 221 3.28 -4.29 18.41
C TYR A 221 3.05 -5.51 19.30
N GLU A 222 1.80 -5.94 19.48
CA GLU A 222 1.45 -7.16 20.22
C GLU A 222 2.12 -8.41 19.63
N ARG A 223 2.23 -8.48 18.30
CA ARG A 223 2.87 -9.61 17.62
C ARG A 223 4.38 -9.66 17.83
N ILE A 224 5.06 -8.52 17.90
CA ILE A 224 6.51 -8.46 18.10
C ILE A 224 6.92 -8.47 19.58
N HIS A 225 5.99 -8.14 20.49
CA HIS A 225 6.18 -8.09 21.93
C HIS A 225 5.12 -8.90 22.71
N PRO A 226 5.00 -10.22 22.44
CA PRO A 226 3.95 -11.05 23.02
C PRO A 226 4.03 -11.16 24.56
N GLU A 227 5.21 -10.85 25.15
CA GLU A 227 5.44 -10.89 26.59
C GLU A 227 4.88 -9.68 27.36
N THR A 228 4.60 -8.58 26.70
CA THR A 228 4.19 -7.34 27.37
C THR A 228 2.76 -7.38 27.87
N GLY A 229 1.90 -8.25 27.33
CA GLY A 229 0.49 -8.40 27.72
C GLY A 229 -0.32 -7.09 27.66
N ILE A 230 0.17 -6.11 26.91
CA ILE A 230 -0.46 -4.79 26.77
C ILE A 230 -1.67 -4.97 25.86
N TYR A 231 -2.82 -5.22 26.46
CA TYR A 231 -4.11 -5.11 25.80
C TYR A 231 -4.41 -3.63 25.64
N ALA A 232 -4.30 -3.10 24.44
CA ALA A 232 -4.95 -1.85 24.11
C ALA A 232 -6.46 -2.12 24.10
N ASP A 233 -7.12 -2.05 25.27
CA ASP A 233 -8.58 -2.02 25.36
C ASP A 233 -9.06 -0.65 24.85
N THR A 234 -9.00 -0.48 23.52
CA THR A 234 -9.46 0.72 22.81
C THR A 234 -10.96 0.98 23.05
N ALA A 235 -11.69 0.03 23.65
CA ALA A 235 -13.09 0.19 24.02
C ALA A 235 -13.30 0.98 25.31
N ARG A 236 -12.28 1.19 26.15
CA ARG A 236 -12.41 1.86 27.46
C ARG A 236 -11.66 3.18 27.61
N GLY A 237 -10.82 3.59 26.64
CA GLY A 237 -10.09 4.85 26.72
C GLY A 237 -9.09 4.95 27.89
N GLU A 238 -8.70 3.83 28.49
CA GLU A 238 -7.67 3.80 29.51
C GLU A 238 -6.31 3.57 28.84
N TYR A 239 -5.49 4.61 28.84
CA TYR A 239 -4.13 4.57 28.35
C TYR A 239 -3.23 3.86 29.33
N ILE A 240 -2.52 2.82 28.87
CA ILE A 240 -1.39 2.29 29.62
C ILE A 240 -0.21 3.21 29.33
N ASP A 241 0.32 3.79 30.40
CA ASP A 241 1.47 4.70 30.34
C ASP A 241 2.72 3.91 29.95
N LEU A 242 3.11 4.00 28.68
CA LEU A 242 4.36 3.41 28.17
C LEU A 242 5.61 4.18 28.64
N GLU A 243 5.45 5.18 29.54
CA GLU A 243 6.56 5.96 30.07
C GLU A 243 7.36 5.24 31.16
N GLU A 244 6.82 4.22 31.82
CA GLU A 244 7.52 3.56 32.94
C GLU A 244 8.69 2.65 32.54
N ASP A 245 8.75 2.15 31.29
CA ASP A 245 9.84 1.27 30.84
C ASP A 245 11.03 1.99 30.19
N LEU A 246 11.03 3.34 30.15
CA LEU A 246 12.07 4.15 29.48
C LEU A 246 12.83 5.13 30.40
N GLU A 247 12.61 5.09 31.72
CA GLU A 247 13.44 5.83 32.66
C GLU A 247 14.70 5.03 33.06
N THR A 248 15.67 4.93 32.15
CA THR A 248 17.12 4.91 32.49
C THR A 248 17.93 4.92 31.19
N ASP A 249 18.11 6.08 30.58
CA ASP A 249 19.40 6.44 29.97
C ASP A 249 19.38 7.92 29.50
N THR A 250 19.63 8.81 30.45
CA THR A 250 19.98 10.21 30.12
C THR A 250 21.47 10.31 29.89
N ALA A 251 21.91 9.92 28.68
CA ALA A 251 23.19 10.37 28.12
C ALA A 251 23.24 10.04 26.62
N GLY A 252 22.96 11.04 25.74
CA GLY A 252 23.41 11.02 24.35
C GLY A 252 22.83 9.90 23.48
N SER A 253 21.50 9.79 23.33
CA SER A 253 20.90 8.79 22.46
C SER A 253 20.71 9.36 21.06
N GLU A 254 21.54 8.89 20.12
CA GLU A 254 21.06 8.71 18.75
C GLU A 254 19.71 7.94 18.85
N GLU A 255 18.63 8.47 18.22
CA GLU A 255 17.32 7.82 18.18
C GLU A 255 17.49 6.38 17.66
N ARG A 256 17.44 5.39 18.57
CA ARG A 256 17.38 3.98 18.16
C ARG A 256 16.03 3.77 17.48
N THR A 257 16.02 3.79 16.17
CA THR A 257 14.90 3.24 15.39
C THR A 257 14.85 1.75 15.66
N ASP A 258 13.72 1.26 16.17
CA ASP A 258 13.49 -0.18 16.26
C ASP A 258 13.51 -0.77 14.84
N ASP A 259 14.36 -1.77 14.60
CA ASP A 259 14.43 -2.47 13.30
C ASP A 259 13.08 -3.13 12.94
N ASN A 260 12.19 -3.29 13.92
CA ASN A 260 10.84 -3.84 13.77
C ASN A 260 9.75 -2.77 13.58
N ALA A 261 10.10 -1.48 13.50
CA ALA A 261 9.12 -0.42 13.31
C ALA A 261 8.30 -0.61 12.03
N LEU A 262 6.97 -0.46 12.13
CA LEU A 262 6.06 -0.56 10.98
C LEU A 262 6.37 0.55 9.96
N SER A 263 6.68 0.18 8.72
CA SER A 263 6.90 1.16 7.64
C SER A 263 5.57 1.48 6.95
N ILE A 264 5.18 2.75 6.96
CA ILE A 264 3.91 3.24 6.40
C ILE A 264 4.19 4.25 5.29
N MET A 265 3.58 4.05 4.13
CA MET A 265 3.51 5.03 3.04
C MET A 265 2.05 5.43 2.85
N LEU A 266 1.69 6.67 3.20
CA LEU A 266 0.39 7.22 2.87
C LEU A 266 0.31 7.44 1.36
N ALA A 267 -0.79 7.01 0.76
CA ALA A 267 -0.94 6.95 -0.68
C ALA A 267 -2.33 7.41 -1.13
N HIS A 268 -2.51 7.56 -2.44
CA HIS A 268 -3.77 7.91 -3.09
C HIS A 268 -4.40 9.21 -2.58
N LEU A 269 -3.57 10.22 -2.33
CA LEU A 269 -4.05 11.53 -1.88
C LEU A 269 -4.80 12.26 -3.00
N SER A 270 -5.97 12.81 -2.66
CA SER A 270 -6.77 13.66 -3.56
C SER A 270 -6.02 14.95 -3.91
N GLU A 271 -6.04 15.32 -5.18
CA GLU A 271 -5.39 16.55 -5.66
C GLU A 271 -6.09 17.83 -5.16
N HIS A 272 -7.39 17.74 -4.92
CA HIS A 272 -8.23 18.91 -4.60
C HIS A 272 -8.68 18.95 -3.14
N ASN A 273 -8.75 17.78 -2.49
CA ASN A 273 -9.33 17.66 -1.15
C ASN A 273 -8.32 17.13 -0.12
N ASN A 274 -7.02 17.20 -0.43
CA ASN A 274 -5.98 16.83 0.52
C ASN A 274 -4.69 17.62 0.26
N LEU A 275 -3.86 17.67 1.28
CA LEU A 275 -2.48 18.12 1.18
C LEU A 275 -1.58 17.10 1.91
N PRO A 276 -0.37 16.81 1.42
CA PRO A 276 0.55 15.89 2.09
C PRO A 276 0.75 16.22 3.58
N LEU A 277 0.82 17.52 3.90
CA LEU A 277 0.96 17.99 5.28
C LEU A 277 -0.26 17.62 6.14
N TYR A 278 -1.48 17.81 5.62
CA TYR A 278 -2.71 17.48 6.36
C TYR A 278 -2.83 15.97 6.57
N ALA A 279 -2.58 15.18 5.53
CA ALA A 279 -2.59 13.72 5.64
C ALA A 279 -1.62 13.23 6.73
N SER A 280 -0.35 13.72 6.72
CA SER A 280 0.62 13.31 7.75
C SER A 280 0.24 13.78 9.13
N GLN A 281 -0.16 15.04 9.30
CA GLN A 281 -0.50 15.58 10.61
C GLN A 281 -1.70 14.89 11.24
N THR A 282 -2.76 14.65 10.47
CA THR A 282 -3.97 13.97 10.95
C THR A 282 -3.67 12.53 11.36
N VAL A 283 -2.96 11.78 10.50
CA VAL A 283 -2.57 10.40 10.82
C VAL A 283 -1.62 10.36 12.02
N GLU A 284 -0.58 11.20 12.05
CA GLU A 284 0.37 11.23 13.17
C GLU A 284 -0.29 11.65 14.49
N SER A 285 -1.31 12.54 14.47
CA SER A 285 -2.08 12.88 15.68
C SER A 285 -2.83 11.67 16.21
N ALA A 286 -3.54 10.92 15.34
CA ALA A 286 -4.25 9.72 15.74
C ALA A 286 -3.30 8.64 16.31
N LEU A 287 -2.14 8.45 15.69
CA LEU A 287 -1.13 7.51 16.17
C LEU A 287 -0.54 7.94 17.51
N LYS A 288 -0.26 9.24 17.68
CA LYS A 288 0.25 9.80 18.94
C LYS A 288 -0.78 9.70 20.06
N GLU A 289 -2.04 9.99 19.80
CA GLU A 289 -3.14 9.82 20.75
C GLU A 289 -3.30 8.37 21.22
N SER A 290 -2.93 7.42 20.35
CA SER A 290 -2.90 5.98 20.66
C SER A 290 -1.56 5.52 21.27
N GLY A 291 -0.68 6.44 21.71
CA GLY A 291 0.58 6.14 22.39
C GLY A 291 1.76 5.83 21.47
N PHE A 292 1.59 5.86 20.14
CA PHE A 292 2.67 5.53 19.20
C PHE A 292 3.53 6.74 18.84
N ARG A 293 4.84 6.51 18.70
CA ARG A 293 5.84 7.53 18.37
C ARG A 293 6.53 7.21 17.05
N ARG A 294 6.60 8.22 16.16
CA ARG A 294 7.38 8.13 14.92
C ARG A 294 8.87 7.91 15.22
N GLY A 295 9.55 7.11 14.40
CA GLY A 295 10.96 6.74 14.60
C GLY A 295 11.16 5.60 15.61
N VAL A 296 10.22 5.35 16.49
CA VAL A 296 10.24 4.24 17.46
C VAL A 296 9.33 3.10 16.97
N HIS A 297 8.01 3.35 16.93
CA HIS A 297 7.02 2.33 16.61
C HIS A 297 6.71 2.26 15.11
N TYR A 298 6.87 3.37 14.40
CA TYR A 298 6.61 3.42 12.97
C TYR A 298 7.51 4.41 12.24
N LYS A 299 7.66 4.19 10.94
CA LYS A 299 8.22 5.12 9.97
C LYS A 299 7.08 5.56 9.05
N LEU A 300 7.03 6.85 8.69
CA LEU A 300 5.99 7.38 7.84
C LEU A 300 6.59 8.18 6.69
N CYS A 301 6.16 7.87 5.46
CA CYS A 301 6.38 8.70 4.28
C CYS A 301 5.07 8.87 3.51
N ILE A 302 5.07 9.77 2.54
CA ILE A 302 3.90 10.06 1.70
C ILE A 302 4.30 9.82 0.26
N ALA A 303 3.52 9.01 -0.47
CA ALA A 303 3.71 8.80 -1.88
C ALA A 303 3.49 10.13 -2.65
N SER A 304 4.51 10.56 -3.36
CA SER A 304 4.41 11.74 -4.20
C SER A 304 3.60 11.44 -5.46
N LYS A 305 2.85 12.44 -5.93
CA LYS A 305 2.19 12.38 -7.23
C LYS A 305 3.20 12.45 -8.38
N GLU A 306 4.29 13.21 -8.22
CA GLU A 306 5.17 13.60 -9.32
C GLU A 306 6.55 12.96 -9.29
N THR A 307 7.06 12.61 -8.14
CA THR A 307 8.42 12.11 -7.94
C THR A 307 8.43 10.71 -7.35
N LEU A 308 9.52 9.98 -7.58
CA LEU A 308 9.73 8.68 -6.94
C LEU A 308 9.77 8.84 -5.41
N THR A 309 9.06 7.97 -4.72
CA THR A 309 9.09 7.90 -3.26
C THR A 309 9.48 6.49 -2.83
N ILE A 310 10.59 6.35 -2.14
CA ILE A 310 11.08 5.07 -1.62
C ILE A 310 10.58 4.90 -0.18
N MET A 311 9.93 3.78 0.10
CA MET A 311 9.57 3.40 1.47
C MET A 311 10.85 2.99 2.23
N LYS A 312 11.12 3.62 3.35
CA LYS A 312 12.30 3.36 4.19
C LYS A 312 12.00 2.39 5.32
#